data_9759285ec101336b03c334fe68556d77
#
_entry.id   9759285ec101336b03c334fe68556d77
#
_cell.length_a   1.000
_cell.length_b   1.000
_cell.length_c   1.000
_cell.angle_alpha   90.00
_cell.angle_beta   90.00
_cell.angle_gamma   90.00
#
_symmetry.space_group_name_H-M   'P 1'
#
loop_
_entity.id
_entity.type
_entity.pdbx_description
1 polymer ?
#
loop_
_entity_poly.entity_id
_entity_poly.type
_entity_poly.pdbx_seq_one_letter_code
_entity_poly.pdbx_strand_id
1 'polypeptide(L)'
;MRAAIAAVISLGLMACSGQATTGPTSSPAAIVKSPAATAVAGGGSCGSTMVVQGSIPQWLDDAGGHNNPRGLPYVIAHPEVAAGFLFAHPLRAGHPENPANKILWVVRTPRTGPLTIDGHPVGAARPTIHEILPANSGPGEIYPSFVDAPTAGCWQFDLRWANSHTQVELNYVAS
;
A
#
# COMPACT_ATOMS: atom_id res chain seq x y z
N MET A 1 0.53 27.45 49.41
CA MET A 1 -0.01 28.81 49.15
C MET A 1 -1.10 28.68 48.10
N ARG A 2 -2.34 29.05 48.50
CA ARG A 2 -3.54 29.00 47.67
C ARG A 2 -3.65 30.30 46.87
N ALA A 3 -3.98 30.23 45.58
CA ALA A 3 -4.54 31.37 44.86
C ALA A 3 -5.66 30.85 43.90
N ALA A 4 -6.87 31.16 44.32
CA ALA A 4 -8.06 31.04 43.51
C ALA A 4 -8.24 32.34 42.72
N ILE A 5 -8.63 32.27 41.47
CA ILE A 5 -9.12 33.40 40.68
C ILE A 5 -10.41 33.00 39.98
N ALA A 6 -11.39 33.88 40.19
CA ALA A 6 -12.78 33.72 39.97
C ALA A 6 -13.24 33.88 38.50
N ALA A 7 -14.45 33.36 38.29
CA ALA A 7 -15.28 33.44 37.09
C ALA A 7 -15.69 34.87 36.71
N VAL A 8 -15.86 35.12 35.41
CA VAL A 8 -16.76 36.13 34.86
C VAL A 8 -17.61 35.53 33.76
N ILE A 9 -18.88 35.42 34.07
CA ILE A 9 -19.96 35.08 33.14
C ILE A 9 -20.41 36.37 32.45
N SER A 10 -20.42 36.38 31.14
CA SER A 10 -21.14 37.44 30.39
C SER A 10 -22.17 36.76 29.46
N LEU A 11 -23.45 36.89 29.90
CA LEU A 11 -24.61 36.66 29.03
C LEU A 11 -24.74 37.82 28.05
N GLY A 12 -24.80 37.51 26.78
CA GLY A 12 -25.21 38.43 25.74
C GLY A 12 -26.33 37.78 24.91
N LEU A 13 -27.58 38.14 25.23
CA LEU A 13 -28.73 37.93 24.37
C LEU A 13 -28.73 38.97 23.26
N MET A 14 -28.70 38.54 21.98
CA MET A 14 -29.21 39.34 20.88
C MET A 14 -30.07 38.49 19.97
N ALA A 15 -31.36 38.79 20.00
CA ALA A 15 -32.33 38.37 19.01
C ALA A 15 -32.22 39.29 17.77
N CYS A 16 -32.20 38.73 16.59
CA CYS A 16 -32.56 39.43 15.35
C CYS A 16 -33.11 38.45 14.31
N SER A 17 -34.39 38.59 14.08
CA SER A 17 -35.15 38.67 12.83
C SER A 17 -34.73 37.86 11.61
N GLY A 18 -35.72 37.12 11.13
CA GLY A 18 -35.69 36.31 9.92
C GLY A 18 -35.41 37.06 8.63
N GLN A 19 -34.74 36.32 7.75
CA GLN A 19 -34.82 36.53 6.31
C GLN A 19 -34.90 35.18 5.62
N ALA A 20 -35.98 35.02 4.88
CA ALA A 20 -36.17 33.93 3.95
C ALA A 20 -35.12 34.10 2.81
N THR A 21 -34.20 33.20 2.70
CA THR A 21 -33.31 33.10 1.57
C THR A 21 -33.64 31.87 0.74
N THR A 22 -33.94 32.16 -0.49
CA THR A 22 -34.08 31.27 -1.65
C THR A 22 -33.04 30.15 -1.63
N GLY A 23 -33.50 28.90 -1.88
CA GLY A 23 -32.69 27.70 -1.85
C GLY A 23 -31.50 27.73 -2.77
N PRO A 24 -30.38 27.12 -2.38
CA PRO A 24 -29.25 26.93 -3.28
C PRO A 24 -29.63 25.90 -4.32
N THR A 25 -29.58 26.32 -5.58
CA THR A 25 -29.57 25.46 -6.77
C THR A 25 -28.40 24.50 -6.61
N SER A 26 -28.70 23.23 -6.40
CA SER A 26 -27.70 22.16 -6.38
C SER A 26 -27.09 22.07 -7.78
N SER A 27 -25.91 22.62 -7.95
CA SER A 27 -25.08 22.37 -9.11
C SER A 27 -24.71 20.90 -9.13
N PRO A 28 -24.91 20.15 -10.23
CA PRO A 28 -24.51 18.77 -10.30
C PRO A 28 -22.98 18.70 -10.13
N ALA A 29 -22.53 18.05 -9.08
CA ALA A 29 -21.13 17.75 -8.89
C ALA A 29 -20.66 16.97 -10.12
N ALA A 30 -19.72 17.53 -10.86
CA ALA A 30 -19.05 16.82 -11.93
C ALA A 30 -18.36 15.59 -11.31
N ILE A 31 -18.83 14.40 -11.68
CA ILE A 31 -18.17 13.14 -11.34
C ILE A 31 -16.84 13.16 -12.07
N VAL A 32 -15.79 13.54 -11.37
CA VAL A 32 -14.40 13.37 -11.85
C VAL A 32 -14.18 11.87 -11.91
N LYS A 33 -14.30 11.33 -13.11
CA LYS A 33 -13.99 9.94 -13.38
C LYS A 33 -12.49 9.75 -13.13
N SER A 34 -12.15 9.18 -11.98
CA SER A 34 -10.77 8.78 -11.67
C SER A 34 -10.30 7.83 -12.78
N PRO A 35 -9.11 8.01 -13.36
CA PRO A 35 -8.61 7.10 -14.38
C PRO A 35 -8.55 5.69 -13.78
N ALA A 36 -9.22 4.75 -14.43
CA ALA A 36 -9.24 3.35 -13.99
C ALA A 36 -7.82 2.78 -13.99
N ALA A 37 -7.48 2.04 -12.94
CA ALA A 37 -6.26 1.25 -12.93
C ALA A 37 -6.32 0.20 -14.06
N THR A 38 -5.28 0.14 -14.87
CA THR A 38 -5.20 -0.82 -15.98
C THR A 38 -4.38 -2.03 -15.54
N ALA A 39 -4.96 -3.22 -15.63
CA ALA A 39 -4.21 -4.45 -15.48
C ALA A 39 -3.29 -4.64 -16.69
N VAL A 40 -2.00 -4.75 -16.46
CA VAL A 40 -1.02 -4.98 -17.53
C VAL A 40 -0.94 -6.48 -17.80
N ALA A 41 -1.65 -6.94 -18.79
CA ALA A 41 -1.50 -8.29 -19.32
C ALA A 41 -0.22 -8.37 -20.18
N GLY A 42 0.91 -8.45 -19.52
CA GLY A 42 2.21 -8.49 -20.18
C GLY A 42 3.26 -9.14 -19.30
N GLY A 43 3.47 -10.44 -19.46
CA GLY A 43 4.63 -11.17 -18.93
C GLY A 43 4.77 -11.14 -17.42
N GLY A 44 3.76 -11.53 -16.63
CA GLY A 44 4.02 -11.54 -15.22
C GLY A 44 2.92 -11.83 -14.23
N SER A 45 1.70 -12.10 -14.62
CA SER A 45 0.72 -12.58 -13.64
C SER A 45 1.02 -14.02 -13.25
N CYS A 46 1.25 -14.25 -11.97
CA CYS A 46 1.27 -15.56 -11.37
C CYS A 46 -0.04 -15.77 -10.63
N GLY A 47 -0.75 -16.83 -10.96
CA GLY A 47 -1.94 -17.23 -10.26
C GLY A 47 -3.00 -16.12 -10.18
N SER A 48 -3.37 -15.75 -8.97
CA SER A 48 -4.39 -14.73 -8.68
C SER A 48 -3.87 -13.29 -8.62
N THR A 49 -2.55 -13.10 -8.51
CA THR A 49 -1.95 -11.77 -8.36
C THR A 49 -1.71 -11.11 -9.71
N MET A 50 -2.34 -9.97 -9.94
CA MET A 50 -2.14 -9.16 -11.14
C MET A 50 -1.21 -7.99 -10.84
N VAL A 51 -0.31 -7.69 -11.79
CA VAL A 51 0.44 -6.44 -11.78
C VAL A 51 -0.43 -5.32 -12.34
N VAL A 52 -0.58 -4.27 -11.59
CA VAL A 52 -1.45 -3.12 -11.89
C VAL A 52 -0.59 -1.89 -12.14
N GLN A 53 -1.00 -1.05 -13.09
CA GLN A 53 -0.42 0.29 -13.31
C GLN A 53 -1.51 1.36 -13.24
N GLY A 54 -1.11 2.57 -12.87
CA GLY A 54 -2.01 3.73 -12.80
C GLY A 54 -2.40 4.08 -11.37
N SER A 55 -3.67 4.47 -11.19
CA SER A 55 -4.19 4.91 -9.89
C SER A 55 -4.16 3.79 -8.86
N ILE A 56 -3.85 4.16 -7.62
CA ILE A 56 -3.84 3.25 -6.48
C ILE A 56 -5.15 3.37 -5.68
N PRO A 57 -5.57 2.33 -4.95
CA PRO A 57 -6.67 2.42 -4.01
C PRO A 57 -6.40 3.46 -2.91
N GLN A 58 -7.46 4.11 -2.41
CA GLN A 58 -7.35 5.15 -1.37
C GLN A 58 -6.59 4.64 -0.12
N TRP A 59 -6.87 3.42 0.34
CA TRP A 59 -6.19 2.86 1.50
C TRP A 59 -4.67 2.75 1.31
N LEU A 60 -4.22 2.50 0.08
CA LEU A 60 -2.80 2.38 -0.24
C LEU A 60 -2.13 3.76 -0.28
N ASP A 61 -2.86 4.77 -0.74
CA ASP A 61 -2.42 6.16 -0.67
C ASP A 61 -2.27 6.63 0.78
N ASP A 62 -3.30 6.39 1.59
CA ASP A 62 -3.33 6.74 3.02
C ASP A 62 -2.21 6.05 3.82
N ALA A 63 -1.88 4.80 3.47
CA ALA A 63 -0.82 4.01 4.12
C ALA A 63 0.61 4.39 3.68
N GLY A 64 0.77 5.30 2.74
CA GLY A 64 2.08 5.78 2.31
C GLY A 64 2.41 5.57 0.83
N GLY A 65 1.43 5.14 0.01
CA GLY A 65 1.57 5.01 -1.44
C GLY A 65 1.72 6.35 -2.17
N HIS A 66 1.28 7.45 -1.54
CA HIS A 66 1.42 8.82 -2.02
C HIS A 66 1.03 9.01 -3.49
N ASN A 67 -0.17 8.56 -3.88
CA ASN A 67 -0.71 8.63 -5.24
C ASN A 67 0.19 8.02 -6.33
N ASN A 68 1.20 7.24 -5.94
CA ASN A 68 2.15 6.61 -6.86
C ASN A 68 2.71 7.58 -7.93
N PRO A 69 3.36 8.68 -7.54
CA PRO A 69 3.73 9.77 -8.47
C PRO A 69 4.71 9.35 -9.57
N ARG A 70 5.39 8.23 -9.39
CA ARG A 70 6.30 7.65 -10.38
C ARG A 70 5.61 6.68 -11.34
N GLY A 71 4.31 6.38 -11.13
CA GLY A 71 3.57 5.41 -11.93
C GLY A 71 4.17 3.99 -11.86
N LEU A 72 4.77 3.61 -10.73
CA LEU A 72 5.34 2.29 -10.55
C LEU A 72 4.25 1.22 -10.67
N PRO A 73 4.52 0.11 -11.35
CA PRO A 73 3.64 -1.04 -11.27
C PRO A 73 3.58 -1.56 -9.83
N TYR A 74 2.42 -2.08 -9.45
CA TYR A 74 2.22 -2.60 -8.11
C TYR A 74 1.35 -3.85 -8.13
N VAL A 75 1.40 -4.60 -7.04
CA VAL A 75 0.56 -5.77 -6.77
C VAL A 75 -0.19 -5.57 -5.47
N ILE A 76 -1.39 -6.13 -5.37
CA ILE A 76 -2.16 -6.19 -4.13
C ILE A 76 -2.17 -7.62 -3.65
N ALA A 77 -1.81 -7.82 -2.39
CA ALA A 77 -1.79 -9.13 -1.75
C ALA A 77 -3.21 -9.58 -1.35
N HIS A 78 -3.38 -10.85 -1.07
CA HIS A 78 -4.65 -11.44 -0.69
C HIS A 78 -4.60 -12.10 0.71
N PRO A 79 -5.44 -11.68 1.68
CA PRO A 79 -6.38 -10.54 1.67
C PRO A 79 -5.70 -9.18 1.46
N GLU A 80 -6.46 -8.18 1.01
CA GLU A 80 -5.99 -6.84 0.61
C GLU A 80 -5.55 -5.97 1.81
N VAL A 81 -4.55 -6.43 2.55
CA VAL A 81 -3.98 -5.74 3.71
C VAL A 81 -2.54 -5.30 3.48
N ALA A 82 -1.96 -5.64 2.32
CA ALA A 82 -0.67 -5.16 1.86
C ALA A 82 -0.64 -5.00 0.35
N ALA A 83 0.29 -4.18 -0.13
CA ALA A 83 0.62 -4.02 -1.54
C ALA A 83 2.14 -3.90 -1.72
N GLY A 84 2.66 -4.27 -2.88
CA GLY A 84 4.06 -4.14 -3.23
C GLY A 84 4.26 -3.29 -4.47
N PHE A 85 4.97 -2.15 -4.38
CA PHE A 85 5.40 -1.39 -5.55
C PHE A 85 6.67 -2.00 -6.13
N LEU A 86 6.64 -2.33 -7.42
CA LEU A 86 7.71 -2.99 -8.13
C LEU A 86 8.63 -1.95 -8.79
N PHE A 87 9.84 -1.78 -8.26
CA PHE A 87 10.82 -0.85 -8.84
C PHE A 87 11.53 -1.44 -10.06
N ALA A 88 11.55 -2.76 -10.16
CA ALA A 88 11.91 -3.50 -11.37
C ALA A 88 10.69 -4.29 -11.86
N HIS A 89 10.39 -4.21 -13.15
CA HIS A 89 9.34 -4.99 -13.78
C HIS A 89 9.74 -5.27 -15.25
N PRO A 90 9.84 -6.52 -15.65
CA PRO A 90 9.65 -7.76 -14.86
C PRO A 90 10.71 -7.94 -13.77
N LEU A 91 10.35 -8.65 -12.70
CA LEU A 91 11.31 -9.15 -11.72
C LEU A 91 12.19 -10.23 -12.37
N ARG A 92 13.46 -10.34 -11.96
CA ARG A 92 14.43 -11.29 -12.56
C ARG A 92 15.00 -12.23 -11.52
N ALA A 93 15.04 -13.51 -11.84
CA ALA A 93 15.63 -14.52 -10.98
C ALA A 93 17.16 -14.36 -10.89
N GLY A 94 17.70 -14.50 -9.67
CA GLY A 94 19.15 -14.45 -9.46
C GLY A 94 19.80 -13.12 -9.83
N HIS A 95 19.04 -12.01 -9.81
CA HIS A 95 19.53 -10.69 -10.23
C HIS A 95 19.94 -9.84 -9.02
N PRO A 96 21.24 -9.78 -8.69
CA PRO A 96 21.72 -9.07 -7.50
C PRO A 96 21.98 -7.57 -7.71
N GLU A 97 21.78 -7.05 -8.94
CA GLU A 97 22.16 -5.67 -9.28
C GLU A 97 21.03 -4.67 -9.02
N ASN A 98 21.38 -3.44 -8.70
CA ASN A 98 20.43 -2.37 -8.40
C ASN A 98 19.90 -1.71 -9.72
N PRO A 99 18.56 -1.57 -9.91
CA PRO A 99 17.49 -1.88 -8.95
C PRO A 99 17.16 -3.39 -8.95
N ALA A 100 17.92 -4.15 -8.17
CA ALA A 100 17.67 -5.57 -7.97
C ALA A 100 16.29 -5.74 -7.36
N ASN A 101 15.38 -6.37 -8.02
CA ASN A 101 14.05 -6.80 -7.56
C ASN A 101 13.51 -6.03 -6.34
N LYS A 102 13.75 -4.71 -6.31
CA LYS A 102 13.33 -3.86 -5.20
C LYS A 102 11.82 -3.79 -5.16
N ILE A 103 11.26 -4.17 -4.03
CA ILE A 103 9.83 -4.09 -3.74
C ILE A 103 9.64 -3.22 -2.51
N LEU A 104 8.76 -2.22 -2.63
CA LEU A 104 8.33 -1.42 -1.50
C LEU A 104 7.00 -1.95 -1.03
N TRP A 105 7.01 -2.71 0.07
CA TRP A 105 5.78 -3.17 0.69
C TRP A 105 5.13 -2.05 1.49
N VAL A 106 3.83 -1.90 1.34
CA VAL A 106 2.99 -0.98 2.10
C VAL A 106 1.89 -1.80 2.76
N VAL A 107 1.74 -1.67 4.07
CA VAL A 107 0.73 -2.42 4.82
C VAL A 107 -0.43 -1.52 5.21
N ARG A 108 -1.65 -2.06 5.17
CA ARG A 108 -2.87 -1.31 5.43
C ARG A 108 -3.09 -1.00 6.90
N THR A 109 -2.61 -1.88 7.77
CA THR A 109 -2.73 -1.75 9.23
C THR A 109 -1.47 -1.11 9.81
N PRO A 110 -1.55 -0.43 10.97
CA PRO A 110 -0.36 0.17 11.58
C PRO A 110 0.80 -0.82 11.69
N ARG A 111 1.97 -0.37 11.30
CA ARG A 111 3.20 -1.13 11.35
C ARG A 111 3.70 -1.21 12.80
N THR A 112 3.42 -2.33 13.46
CA THR A 112 3.76 -2.54 14.88
C THR A 112 4.83 -3.60 15.10
N GLY A 113 5.62 -3.91 14.10
CA GLY A 113 6.68 -4.93 14.22
C GLY A 113 7.42 -5.14 12.91
N PRO A 114 8.33 -6.10 12.85
CA PRO A 114 9.00 -6.47 11.61
C PRO A 114 8.01 -7.10 10.63
N LEU A 115 8.29 -6.95 9.34
CA LEU A 115 7.66 -7.73 8.29
C LEU A 115 8.52 -8.95 8.00
N THR A 116 7.93 -10.14 8.17
CA THR A 116 8.53 -11.39 7.71
C THR A 116 7.98 -11.74 6.34
N ILE A 117 8.88 -12.11 5.43
CA ILE A 117 8.58 -12.55 4.07
C ILE A 117 9.10 -13.97 3.92
N ASP A 118 8.18 -14.93 3.76
CA ASP A 118 8.52 -16.32 3.45
C ASP A 118 8.08 -16.65 2.03
N GLY A 119 9.00 -17.08 1.18
CA GLY A 119 8.73 -17.35 -0.24
C GLY A 119 9.11 -18.75 -0.66
N HIS A 120 8.35 -19.32 -1.60
CA HIS A 120 8.66 -20.59 -2.27
C HIS A 120 8.05 -20.60 -3.68
N PRO A 121 8.57 -21.42 -4.60
CA PRO A 121 7.96 -21.58 -5.92
C PRO A 121 6.55 -22.14 -5.79
N VAL A 122 5.63 -21.66 -6.61
CA VAL A 122 4.26 -22.21 -6.68
C VAL A 122 4.33 -23.70 -7.06
N GLY A 123 3.68 -24.54 -6.27
CA GLY A 123 3.68 -25.99 -6.48
C GLY A 123 4.92 -26.74 -5.96
N ALA A 124 5.88 -26.06 -5.34
CA ALA A 124 7.05 -26.67 -4.76
C ALA A 124 7.40 -26.03 -3.40
N ALA A 125 7.88 -26.84 -2.46
CA ALA A 125 8.27 -26.37 -1.12
C ALA A 125 9.71 -25.83 -1.07
N ARG A 126 10.49 -25.96 -2.14
CA ARG A 126 11.89 -25.53 -2.21
C ARG A 126 12.26 -25.07 -3.62
N PRO A 127 13.26 -24.17 -3.77
CA PRO A 127 13.99 -23.47 -2.72
C PRO A 127 13.10 -22.53 -1.91
N THR A 128 13.59 -21.98 -0.79
CA THR A 128 12.85 -21.03 0.05
C THR A 128 13.60 -19.72 0.17
N ILE A 129 12.82 -18.65 0.31
CA ILE A 129 13.30 -17.31 0.66
C ILE A 129 12.77 -17.02 2.07
N HIS A 130 13.58 -16.42 2.92
CA HIS A 130 13.19 -15.92 4.22
C HIS A 130 13.86 -14.59 4.50
N GLU A 131 13.06 -13.54 4.68
CA GLU A 131 13.55 -12.21 4.99
C GLU A 131 12.78 -11.62 6.17
N ILE A 132 13.48 -10.82 6.98
CA ILE A 132 12.88 -10.07 8.08
C ILE A 132 13.25 -8.60 7.92
N LEU A 133 12.27 -7.76 7.68
CA LEU A 133 12.44 -6.32 7.51
C LEU A 133 12.09 -5.61 8.84
N PRO A 134 13.00 -4.81 9.42
CA PRO A 134 12.75 -4.14 10.68
C PRO A 134 11.55 -3.18 10.62
N ALA A 135 10.86 -3.01 11.74
CA ALA A 135 9.74 -2.08 11.86
C ALA A 135 10.12 -0.62 11.55
N ASN A 136 11.38 -0.25 11.72
CA ASN A 136 11.91 1.10 11.45
C ASN A 136 12.62 1.22 10.09
N SER A 137 12.40 0.30 9.16
CA SER A 137 13.08 0.27 7.86
C SER A 137 12.66 1.40 6.89
N GLY A 138 11.52 2.06 7.14
CA GLY A 138 11.03 3.18 6.33
C GLY A 138 10.01 4.04 7.08
N PRO A 139 9.62 5.20 6.55
CA PRO A 139 8.56 6.03 7.13
C PRO A 139 7.18 5.39 6.93
N GLY A 140 6.20 5.79 7.74
CA GLY A 140 4.81 5.32 7.62
C GLY A 140 4.69 3.80 7.69
N GLU A 141 3.80 3.25 6.92
CA GLU A 141 3.47 1.82 6.87
C GLU A 141 4.28 1.07 5.79
N ILE A 142 5.56 1.46 5.60
CA ILE A 142 6.41 1.04 4.48
C ILE A 142 7.55 0.12 4.94
N TYR A 143 7.78 -0.97 4.19
CA TYR A 143 8.94 -1.86 4.34
C TYR A 143 9.68 -1.99 3.01
N PRO A 144 10.81 -1.29 2.81
CA PRO A 144 11.66 -1.48 1.64
C PRO A 144 12.36 -2.84 1.68
N SER A 145 12.36 -3.56 0.55
CA SER A 145 13.04 -4.86 0.44
C SER A 145 13.72 -5.05 -0.91
N PHE A 146 14.57 -6.05 -0.98
CA PHE A 146 15.08 -6.64 -2.22
C PHE A 146 14.75 -8.13 -2.15
N VAL A 147 13.75 -8.58 -2.91
CA VAL A 147 13.29 -9.96 -2.87
C VAL A 147 13.82 -10.69 -4.10
N ASP A 148 14.93 -11.39 -3.93
CA ASP A 148 15.63 -12.08 -5.01
C ASP A 148 15.30 -13.57 -5.03
N ALA A 149 14.47 -13.98 -6.00
CA ALA A 149 14.19 -15.40 -6.22
C ALA A 149 15.38 -16.08 -6.92
N PRO A 150 15.85 -17.24 -6.43
CA PRO A 150 17.00 -17.93 -7.02
C PRO A 150 16.69 -18.56 -8.38
N THR A 151 15.42 -18.83 -8.68
CA THR A 151 14.98 -19.47 -9.93
C THR A 151 13.82 -18.70 -10.55
N ALA A 152 13.76 -18.71 -11.89
CA ALA A 152 12.64 -18.15 -12.63
C ALA A 152 11.34 -18.96 -12.39
N GLY A 153 10.21 -18.31 -12.56
CA GLY A 153 8.88 -18.88 -12.40
C GLY A 153 8.02 -18.12 -11.41
N CYS A 154 6.88 -18.69 -11.10
CA CYS A 154 5.94 -18.15 -10.12
C CYS A 154 6.35 -18.51 -8.71
N TRP A 155 6.42 -17.50 -7.86
CA TRP A 155 6.75 -17.60 -6.45
C TRP A 155 5.59 -17.10 -5.61
N GLN A 156 5.20 -17.86 -4.60
CA GLN A 156 4.27 -17.45 -3.56
C GLN A 156 5.04 -16.90 -2.38
N PHE A 157 4.60 -15.74 -1.88
CA PHE A 157 5.17 -15.09 -0.71
C PHE A 157 4.08 -14.94 0.36
N ASP A 158 4.39 -15.40 1.55
CA ASP A 158 3.64 -15.14 2.77
C ASP A 158 4.23 -13.95 3.49
N LEU A 159 3.43 -12.92 3.70
CA LEU A 159 3.78 -11.69 4.40
C LEU A 159 3.13 -11.69 5.76
N ARG A 160 3.93 -11.52 6.83
CA ARG A 160 3.44 -11.50 8.23
C ARG A 160 4.03 -10.33 8.99
N TRP A 161 3.18 -9.57 9.67
CA TRP A 161 3.59 -8.50 10.58
C TRP A 161 2.57 -8.37 11.69
N ALA A 162 3.02 -8.18 12.94
CA ALA A 162 2.13 -8.19 14.11
C ALA A 162 1.18 -9.39 14.09
N ASN A 163 -0.13 -9.15 14.03
CA ASN A 163 -1.18 -10.17 13.93
C ASN A 163 -1.77 -10.27 12.50
N SER A 164 -1.16 -9.62 11.54
CA SER A 164 -1.64 -9.60 10.15
C SER A 164 -0.88 -10.60 9.29
N HIS A 165 -1.58 -11.17 8.32
CA HIS A 165 -1.05 -12.12 7.35
C HIS A 165 -1.73 -11.91 6.00
N THR A 166 -0.94 -12.01 4.93
CA THR A 166 -1.44 -11.98 3.54
C THR A 166 -0.48 -12.70 2.62
N GLN A 167 -0.94 -13.00 1.41
CA GLN A 167 -0.16 -13.71 0.40
C GLN A 167 -0.12 -12.93 -0.91
N VAL A 168 0.97 -13.09 -1.65
CA VAL A 168 1.13 -12.54 -2.99
C VAL A 168 1.91 -13.51 -3.86
N GLU A 169 1.57 -13.59 -5.13
CA GLU A 169 2.29 -14.39 -6.11
C GLU A 169 3.01 -13.46 -7.10
N LEU A 170 4.30 -13.67 -7.28
CA LEU A 170 5.15 -12.86 -8.16
C LEU A 170 5.84 -13.74 -9.20
N ASN A 171 5.90 -13.24 -10.44
CA ASN A 171 6.63 -13.92 -11.50
C ASN A 171 8.04 -13.35 -11.66
N TYR A 172 9.03 -14.22 -11.62
CA TYR A 172 10.42 -13.91 -11.91
C TYR A 172 10.80 -14.50 -13.26
N VAL A 173 11.21 -13.66 -14.20
CA VAL A 173 11.75 -14.12 -15.47
C VAL A 173 13.22 -14.53 -15.31
N ALA A 174 13.73 -15.34 -16.22
CA ALA A 174 15.16 -15.66 -16.25
C ALA A 174 16.01 -14.38 -16.49
N SER A 175 17.20 -14.34 -15.89
CA SER A 175 18.19 -13.28 -16.09
C SER A 175 18.80 -13.32 -17.46
#